data_af3696f93d34ce9ff9201876178a1222
#
_entry.id   af3696f93d34ce9ff9201876178a1222
#
_cell.length_a   1.000
_cell.length_b   1.000
_cell.length_c   1.000
_cell.angle_alpha   90.00
_cell.angle_beta   90.00
_cell.angle_gamma   90.00
#
_symmetry.space_group_name_H-M   'P 1'
#
loop_
_entity.id
_entity.type
_entity.pdbx_description
1 polymer ?
#
loop_
_entity_poly.entity_id
_entity_poly.type
_entity_poly.pdbx_seq_one_letter_code
_entity_poly.pdbx_strand_id
1 'polypeptide(L)'
;MGPIILSSGGYPVITSTAYERREGTLFAEGVSTVAIADAVGTPAYVYSAGTVRTRYRRLAKAFHGVPHRIHFAMKANANLSILRLLRGLGAGVDIVSGGELFRAREAGFQGSDVVFSGVGKTRREIEDALDAEVALINVESEAELRCIDEVAAARGAIAPVAFRLNPEVTVSTPHAYIRTGEKGNKFGLSREEIGRLLRVLTYLPNVSLRGIGMHLGSQIQDAEALRTALPVLVDAITAARAAGQPIDHMDVGGGLAVPYESGEPEADVEDYAQLVKEAALALGVQVLLEPGRFLVAEAGVLLTRVVYRKESAGTAFVITDAGMSDLIRPSLYDAHHEIEAVQAVERQVVADVVGPICESGDFFAKRREVADVAQGELLAIRTTGAYGYTMASNYNARPRPVEVLVDGDQFAVIAEREQYEDLVRLERTALTWRSA
;
A
#
# COMPACT_ATOMS: atom_id res chain seq x y z
N MET A 1 -13.26 26.23 -11.63
CA MET A 1 -12.94 25.38 -12.81
C MET A 1 -11.53 25.76 -13.22
N GLY A 2 -10.55 24.93 -12.90
CA GLY A 2 -9.16 25.13 -13.30
C GLY A 2 -8.95 24.78 -14.79
N PRO A 3 -7.88 25.24 -15.43
CA PRO A 3 -7.65 25.01 -16.85
C PRO A 3 -7.38 23.52 -17.14
N ILE A 4 -8.05 23.00 -18.16
CA ILE A 4 -7.82 21.66 -18.70
C ILE A 4 -6.62 21.77 -19.64
N ILE A 5 -5.50 21.14 -19.31
CA ILE A 5 -4.36 20.99 -20.22
C ILE A 5 -4.58 19.71 -21.02
N LEU A 6 -4.72 19.83 -22.33
CA LEU A 6 -4.83 18.69 -23.24
C LEU A 6 -3.43 18.21 -23.64
N SER A 7 -3.16 16.91 -23.48
CA SER A 7 -2.00 16.27 -24.10
C SER A 7 -2.24 16.00 -25.59
N SER A 8 -1.19 15.83 -26.39
CA SER A 8 -1.22 15.58 -27.83
C SER A 8 -1.96 14.30 -28.26
N GLY A 9 -2.54 13.55 -27.32
CA GLY A 9 -3.33 12.33 -27.55
C GLY A 9 -4.80 12.41 -27.15
N GLY A 10 -5.33 13.61 -26.81
CA GLY A 10 -6.77 13.82 -26.62
C GLY A 10 -7.38 13.34 -25.30
N TYR A 11 -6.61 12.84 -24.34
CA TYR A 11 -7.10 12.47 -23.00
C TYR A 11 -6.78 13.57 -21.99
N PRO A 12 -7.73 13.96 -21.11
CA PRO A 12 -7.44 14.90 -20.05
C PRO A 12 -6.46 14.27 -19.07
N VAL A 13 -5.28 14.84 -18.92
CA VAL A 13 -4.36 14.54 -17.82
C VAL A 13 -5.05 15.02 -16.56
N ILE A 14 -5.63 14.11 -15.78
CA ILE A 14 -6.08 14.38 -14.41
C ILE A 14 -4.82 14.41 -13.57
N THR A 15 -4.12 15.54 -13.57
CA THR A 15 -3.10 15.79 -12.56
C THR A 15 -3.80 15.72 -11.20
N SER A 16 -3.30 14.89 -10.28
CA SER A 16 -3.77 14.85 -8.91
C SER A 16 -3.56 16.22 -8.27
N THR A 17 -4.61 17.04 -8.24
CA THR A 17 -4.58 18.43 -7.77
C THR A 17 -4.58 18.54 -6.23
N ALA A 18 -4.28 17.44 -5.53
CA ALA A 18 -4.30 17.44 -4.07
C ALA A 18 -3.31 18.43 -3.45
N TYR A 19 -2.18 18.62 -4.11
CA TYR A 19 -1.11 19.50 -3.67
C TYR A 19 -0.81 20.49 -4.78
N GLU A 20 -1.32 21.69 -4.62
CA GLU A 20 -1.16 22.79 -5.58
C GLU A 20 -0.40 23.96 -4.97
N ARG A 21 0.33 24.67 -5.80
CA ARG A 21 1.00 25.89 -5.40
C ARG A 21 0.11 27.09 -5.63
N ARG A 22 -0.17 27.87 -4.57
CA ARG A 22 -0.96 29.10 -4.64
C ARG A 22 -0.12 30.24 -4.07
N GLU A 23 0.08 31.30 -4.84
CA GLU A 23 0.90 32.47 -4.45
C GLU A 23 2.27 32.07 -3.89
N GLY A 24 2.92 31.09 -4.52
CA GLY A 24 4.24 30.60 -4.09
C GLY A 24 4.22 29.57 -2.95
N THR A 25 3.11 29.35 -2.26
CA THR A 25 2.99 28.39 -1.15
C THR A 25 2.35 27.08 -1.60
N LEU A 26 2.83 25.95 -1.11
CA LEU A 26 2.22 24.64 -1.32
C LEU A 26 0.99 24.48 -0.44
N PHE A 27 -0.11 24.03 -1.02
CA PHE A 27 -1.36 23.72 -0.33
C PHE A 27 -1.66 22.23 -0.46
N ALA A 28 -2.23 21.65 0.60
CA ALA A 28 -2.90 20.37 0.58
C ALA A 28 -4.41 20.67 0.47
N GLU A 29 -5.03 20.37 -0.66
CA GLU A 29 -6.41 20.78 -0.98
C GLU A 29 -6.63 22.29 -0.75
N GLY A 30 -7.43 22.67 0.25
CA GLY A 30 -7.68 24.07 0.63
C GLY A 30 -6.77 24.60 1.74
N VAL A 31 -5.90 23.78 2.33
CA VAL A 31 -5.12 24.14 3.52
C VAL A 31 -3.64 24.36 3.18
N SER A 32 -3.07 25.50 3.62
CA SER A 32 -1.63 25.77 3.50
C SER A 32 -0.82 24.74 4.29
N THR A 33 0.19 24.12 3.64
CA THR A 33 1.09 23.19 4.32
C THR A 33 1.99 23.88 5.35
N VAL A 34 2.21 25.20 5.21
CA VAL A 34 2.86 26.03 6.25
C VAL A 34 1.99 26.06 7.51
N ALA A 35 0.70 26.36 7.37
CA ALA A 35 -0.23 26.41 8.50
C ALA A 35 -0.34 25.05 9.21
N ILE A 36 -0.31 23.94 8.46
CA ILE A 36 -0.26 22.61 9.06
C ILE A 36 1.03 22.42 9.86
N ALA A 37 2.19 22.72 9.25
CA ALA A 37 3.49 22.56 9.91
C ALA A 37 3.63 23.44 11.16
N ASP A 38 3.06 24.63 11.15
CA ASP A 38 3.06 25.53 12.31
C ASP A 38 2.13 25.03 13.44
N ALA A 39 1.04 24.39 13.09
CA ALA A 39 0.09 23.86 14.08
C ALA A 39 0.56 22.55 14.74
N VAL A 40 1.21 21.64 13.99
CA VAL A 40 1.51 20.29 14.48
C VAL A 40 3.02 19.99 14.55
N GLY A 41 3.88 20.90 14.07
CA GLY A 41 5.31 20.70 13.96
C GLY A 41 5.70 19.74 12.84
N THR A 42 7.02 19.58 12.64
CA THR A 42 7.64 18.65 11.69
C THR A 42 8.50 17.61 12.43
N PRO A 43 8.80 16.45 11.85
CA PRO A 43 8.23 15.89 10.62
C PRO A 43 6.72 15.60 10.76
N ALA A 44 5.96 15.71 9.65
CA ALA A 44 4.54 15.43 9.65
C ALA A 44 4.11 14.75 8.33
N TYR A 45 3.39 13.66 8.40
CA TYR A 45 2.68 13.12 7.25
C TYR A 45 1.36 13.87 7.06
N VAL A 46 1.11 14.30 5.84
CA VAL A 46 -0.15 14.99 5.48
C VAL A 46 -0.79 14.22 4.34
N TYR A 47 -2.06 13.87 4.51
CA TYR A 47 -2.83 13.12 3.52
C TYR A 47 -4.03 13.92 3.02
N SER A 48 -4.32 13.85 1.71
CA SER A 48 -5.51 14.39 1.07
C SER A 48 -6.63 13.35 1.02
N ALA A 49 -7.74 13.61 1.66
CA ALA A 49 -8.94 12.79 1.59
C ALA A 49 -9.56 12.81 0.19
N GLY A 50 -9.52 13.97 -0.48
CA GLY A 50 -10.01 14.16 -1.86
C GLY A 50 -9.30 13.27 -2.86
N THR A 51 -7.96 13.14 -2.74
CA THR A 51 -7.17 12.25 -3.61
C THR A 51 -7.54 10.79 -3.39
N VAL A 52 -7.62 10.33 -2.14
CA VAL A 52 -8.05 8.96 -1.83
C VAL A 52 -9.41 8.65 -2.45
N ARG A 53 -10.38 9.57 -2.30
CA ARG A 53 -11.72 9.43 -2.89
C ARG A 53 -11.68 9.37 -4.42
N THR A 54 -10.88 10.21 -5.04
CA THR A 54 -10.76 10.29 -6.50
C THR A 54 -10.15 9.02 -7.06
N ARG A 55 -9.08 8.51 -6.46
CA ARG A 55 -8.40 7.27 -6.86
C ARG A 55 -9.32 6.05 -6.71
N TYR A 56 -10.00 5.95 -5.58
CA TYR A 56 -10.97 4.87 -5.36
C TYR A 56 -12.09 4.89 -6.41
N ARG A 57 -12.72 6.06 -6.63
CA ARG A 57 -13.81 6.22 -7.60
C ARG A 57 -13.37 5.95 -9.04
N ARG A 58 -12.15 6.34 -9.41
CA ARG A 58 -11.58 6.06 -10.74
C ARG A 58 -11.49 4.55 -10.96
N LEU A 59 -10.91 3.81 -10.00
CA LEU A 59 -10.79 2.36 -10.10
C LEU A 59 -12.17 1.69 -10.13
N ALA A 60 -13.08 2.05 -9.23
CA ALA A 60 -14.43 1.51 -9.20
C ALA A 60 -15.19 1.77 -10.51
N LYS A 61 -15.04 2.98 -11.10
CA LYS A 61 -15.65 3.33 -12.39
C LYS A 61 -15.09 2.48 -13.53
N ALA A 62 -13.79 2.19 -13.56
CA ALA A 62 -13.17 1.38 -14.62
C ALA A 62 -13.72 -0.05 -14.63
N PHE A 63 -14.08 -0.59 -13.47
CA PHE A 63 -14.69 -1.92 -13.32
C PHE A 63 -16.21 -1.92 -13.41
N HIS A 64 -16.85 -0.79 -13.72
CA HIS A 64 -18.30 -0.75 -13.93
C HIS A 64 -18.73 -1.77 -15.02
N GLY A 65 -19.83 -2.45 -14.77
CA GLY A 65 -20.40 -3.46 -15.68
C GLY A 65 -20.05 -4.92 -15.36
N VAL A 66 -19.16 -5.16 -14.38
CA VAL A 66 -18.89 -6.49 -13.83
C VAL A 66 -19.02 -6.49 -12.31
N PRO A 67 -19.46 -7.59 -11.68
CA PRO A 67 -19.39 -7.72 -10.24
C PRO A 67 -17.93 -7.59 -9.78
N HIS A 68 -17.64 -6.63 -8.93
CA HIS A 68 -16.28 -6.43 -8.42
C HIS A 68 -16.30 -5.89 -7.00
N ARG A 69 -15.19 -6.10 -6.28
CA ARG A 69 -14.95 -5.51 -4.96
C ARG A 69 -13.51 -5.07 -4.83
N ILE A 70 -13.29 -3.88 -4.30
CA ILE A 70 -11.99 -3.32 -4.03
C ILE A 70 -11.68 -3.56 -2.55
N HIS A 71 -10.65 -4.37 -2.26
CA HIS A 71 -10.11 -4.60 -0.92
C HIS A 71 -8.81 -3.80 -0.81
N PHE A 72 -8.82 -2.75 -0.02
CA PHE A 72 -7.62 -1.94 0.18
C PHE A 72 -6.53 -2.75 0.87
N ALA A 73 -5.35 -2.88 0.24
CA ALA A 73 -4.20 -3.53 0.84
C ALA A 73 -3.66 -2.70 2.01
N MET A 74 -4.05 -3.08 3.24
CA MET A 74 -3.83 -2.31 4.47
C MET A 74 -2.34 -2.06 4.74
N LYS A 75 -1.47 -2.98 4.33
CA LYS A 75 0.01 -2.84 4.41
C LYS A 75 0.55 -1.55 3.79
N ALA A 76 -0.18 -0.92 2.87
CA ALA A 76 0.22 0.35 2.27
C ALA A 76 0.04 1.53 3.23
N ASN A 77 -1.06 1.55 3.98
CA ASN A 77 -1.34 2.56 5.02
C ASN A 77 -2.40 2.02 5.98
N ALA A 78 -2.03 1.78 7.24
CA ALA A 78 -2.90 1.18 8.23
C ALA A 78 -3.55 2.20 9.19
N ASN A 79 -3.51 3.51 8.90
CA ASN A 79 -4.13 4.53 9.73
C ASN A 79 -5.66 4.35 9.78
N LEU A 80 -6.23 4.34 10.99
CA LEU A 80 -7.67 4.08 11.19
C LEU A 80 -8.58 5.07 10.47
N SER A 81 -8.16 6.34 10.34
CA SER A 81 -8.96 7.37 9.66
C SER A 81 -8.94 7.16 8.14
N ILE A 82 -7.82 6.75 7.56
CA ILE A 82 -7.71 6.35 6.15
C ILE A 82 -8.58 5.10 5.90
N LEU A 83 -8.52 4.11 6.79
CA LEU A 83 -9.34 2.90 6.70
C LEU A 83 -10.84 3.23 6.77
N ARG A 84 -11.26 4.10 7.69
CA ARG A 84 -12.67 4.56 7.80
C ARG A 84 -13.12 5.33 6.56
N LEU A 85 -12.25 6.17 5.99
CA LEU A 85 -12.52 6.88 4.75
C LEU A 85 -12.79 5.89 3.60
N LEU A 86 -11.91 4.90 3.40
CA LEU A 86 -12.06 3.87 2.36
C LEU A 86 -13.28 2.99 2.60
N ARG A 87 -13.54 2.58 3.84
CA ARG A 87 -14.76 1.86 4.21
C ARG A 87 -16.02 2.66 3.84
N GLY A 88 -16.03 3.96 4.11
CA GLY A 88 -17.14 4.85 3.75
C GLY A 88 -17.38 4.97 2.25
N LEU A 89 -16.39 4.63 1.42
CA LEU A 89 -16.51 4.53 -0.04
C LEU A 89 -17.01 3.15 -0.52
N GLY A 90 -17.11 2.17 0.38
CA GLY A 90 -17.52 0.80 0.06
C GLY A 90 -16.36 -0.19 -0.14
N ALA A 91 -15.12 0.20 0.19
CA ALA A 91 -13.99 -0.73 0.15
C ALA A 91 -14.11 -1.82 1.22
N GLY A 92 -13.63 -3.02 0.89
CA GLY A 92 -13.13 -3.99 1.85
C GLY A 92 -11.65 -3.74 2.15
N VAL A 93 -11.01 -4.68 2.86
CA VAL A 93 -9.57 -4.66 3.14
C VAL A 93 -8.92 -6.01 2.84
N ASP A 94 -7.71 -5.95 2.27
CA ASP A 94 -6.75 -7.06 2.22
C ASP A 94 -5.78 -6.89 3.39
N ILE A 95 -5.70 -7.91 4.25
CA ILE A 95 -4.87 -7.93 5.45
C ILE A 95 -3.83 -9.04 5.36
N VAL A 96 -2.72 -8.89 6.11
CA VAL A 96 -1.62 -9.88 6.12
C VAL A 96 -1.18 -10.30 7.51
N SER A 97 -1.92 -9.91 8.56
CA SER A 97 -1.63 -10.27 9.94
C SER A 97 -2.84 -10.11 10.86
N GLY A 98 -2.79 -10.76 12.04
CA GLY A 98 -3.79 -10.55 13.09
C GLY A 98 -3.84 -9.10 13.60
N GLY A 99 -2.73 -8.37 13.57
CA GLY A 99 -2.69 -6.95 13.91
C GLY A 99 -3.48 -6.11 12.92
N GLU A 100 -3.43 -6.42 11.63
CA GLU A 100 -4.24 -5.77 10.61
C GLU A 100 -5.72 -6.17 10.73
N LEU A 101 -6.05 -7.41 11.09
CA LEU A 101 -7.42 -7.83 11.41
C LEU A 101 -7.99 -7.00 12.57
N PHE A 102 -7.20 -6.82 13.63
CA PHE A 102 -7.60 -5.97 14.76
C PHE A 102 -7.88 -4.53 14.29
N ARG A 103 -6.99 -3.94 13.49
CA ARG A 103 -7.18 -2.58 12.93
C ARG A 103 -8.41 -2.49 12.03
N ALA A 104 -8.68 -3.51 11.21
CA ALA A 104 -9.88 -3.56 10.37
C ALA A 104 -11.14 -3.46 11.23
N ARG A 105 -11.23 -4.24 12.31
CA ARG A 105 -12.36 -4.20 13.25
C ARG A 105 -12.50 -2.85 13.95
N GLU A 106 -11.39 -2.25 14.41
CA GLU A 106 -11.39 -0.90 15.01
C GLU A 106 -11.82 0.19 14.01
N ALA A 107 -11.56 0.01 12.72
CA ALA A 107 -12.07 0.88 11.67
C ALA A 107 -13.53 0.61 11.32
N GLY A 108 -14.13 -0.46 11.86
CA GLY A 108 -15.53 -0.83 11.71
C GLY A 108 -15.84 -1.75 10.52
N PHE A 109 -14.83 -2.36 9.88
CA PHE A 109 -15.06 -3.40 8.88
C PHE A 109 -15.68 -4.64 9.53
N GLN A 110 -16.59 -5.29 8.81
CA GLN A 110 -17.11 -6.59 9.17
C GLN A 110 -16.17 -7.68 8.62
N GLY A 111 -16.23 -8.90 9.15
CA GLY A 111 -15.43 -10.02 8.61
C GLY A 111 -15.67 -10.24 7.12
N SER A 112 -16.91 -10.14 6.66
CA SER A 112 -17.28 -10.21 5.24
C SER A 112 -16.65 -9.14 4.33
N ASP A 113 -16.00 -8.12 4.92
CA ASP A 113 -15.25 -7.10 4.20
C ASP A 113 -13.75 -7.42 4.08
N VAL A 114 -13.30 -8.53 4.69
CA VAL A 114 -11.87 -8.83 4.88
C VAL A 114 -11.45 -10.00 4.00
N VAL A 115 -10.37 -9.82 3.25
CA VAL A 115 -9.58 -10.89 2.62
C VAL A 115 -8.27 -11.02 3.40
N PHE A 116 -7.89 -12.25 3.79
CA PHE A 116 -6.69 -12.48 4.57
C PHE A 116 -5.61 -13.18 3.72
N SER A 117 -4.61 -12.42 3.33
CA SER A 117 -3.45 -12.83 2.52
C SER A 117 -2.21 -13.09 3.38
N GLY A 118 -1.09 -13.47 2.73
CA GLY A 118 0.23 -13.62 3.37
C GLY A 118 0.63 -15.05 3.65
N VAL A 119 1.95 -15.31 3.55
CA VAL A 119 2.57 -16.66 3.55
C VAL A 119 2.78 -17.26 4.93
N GLY A 120 2.55 -16.51 6.00
CA GLY A 120 2.95 -16.92 7.36
C GLY A 120 1.83 -16.80 8.38
N LYS A 121 0.57 -17.05 8.00
CA LYS A 121 -0.54 -17.07 8.96
C LYS A 121 -0.32 -18.13 10.01
N THR A 122 -0.27 -17.72 11.27
CA THR A 122 -0.20 -18.62 12.40
C THR A 122 -1.55 -19.28 12.65
N ARG A 123 -1.55 -20.43 13.35
CA ARG A 123 -2.79 -21.09 13.78
C ARG A 123 -3.71 -20.12 14.52
N ARG A 124 -3.18 -19.29 15.40
CA ARG A 124 -3.95 -18.27 16.15
C ARG A 124 -4.60 -17.24 15.22
N GLU A 125 -3.89 -16.76 14.23
CA GLU A 125 -4.44 -15.79 13.26
C GLU A 125 -5.52 -16.43 12.38
N ILE A 126 -5.38 -17.71 12.03
CA ILE A 126 -6.44 -18.47 11.33
C ILE A 126 -7.67 -18.62 12.24
N GLU A 127 -7.47 -18.91 13.53
CA GLU A 127 -8.54 -18.95 14.52
C GLU A 127 -9.28 -17.62 14.61
N ASP A 128 -8.55 -16.52 14.78
CA ASP A 128 -9.11 -15.17 14.87
C ASP A 128 -9.84 -14.76 13.57
N ALA A 129 -9.34 -15.20 12.40
CA ALA A 129 -9.98 -14.94 11.10
C ALA A 129 -11.31 -15.67 10.96
N LEU A 130 -11.38 -16.95 11.35
CA LEU A 130 -12.62 -17.73 11.32
C LEU A 130 -13.63 -17.21 12.35
N ASP A 131 -13.18 -16.84 13.55
CA ASP A 131 -14.02 -16.23 14.58
C ASP A 131 -14.56 -14.85 14.14
N ALA A 132 -13.84 -14.15 13.26
CA ALA A 132 -14.28 -12.89 12.66
C ALA A 132 -15.14 -13.09 11.40
N GLU A 133 -15.32 -14.33 10.92
CA GLU A 133 -16.06 -14.67 9.70
C GLU A 133 -15.52 -13.91 8.46
N VAL A 134 -14.17 -13.93 8.26
CA VAL A 134 -13.56 -13.25 7.10
C VAL A 134 -14.10 -13.81 5.79
N ALA A 135 -14.22 -12.93 4.78
CA ALA A 135 -14.78 -13.28 3.47
C ALA A 135 -13.97 -14.37 2.76
N LEU A 136 -12.64 -14.32 2.90
CA LEU A 136 -11.75 -15.22 2.18
C LEU A 136 -10.38 -15.30 2.87
N ILE A 137 -9.79 -16.51 2.89
CA ILE A 137 -8.39 -16.74 3.31
C ILE A 137 -7.60 -17.18 2.10
N ASN A 138 -6.61 -16.36 1.68
CA ASN A 138 -5.71 -16.67 0.58
C ASN A 138 -4.65 -17.67 1.02
N VAL A 139 -4.71 -18.89 0.49
CA VAL A 139 -3.82 -20.02 0.84
C VAL A 139 -2.58 -20.01 -0.05
N GLU A 140 -1.42 -20.17 0.57
CA GLU A 140 -0.13 -20.13 -0.10
C GLU A 140 0.69 -21.42 0.08
N SER A 141 0.16 -22.44 0.81
CA SER A 141 0.80 -23.75 0.96
C SER A 141 -0.18 -24.86 1.36
N GLU A 142 0.20 -26.13 1.12
CA GLU A 142 -0.58 -27.26 1.59
C GLU A 142 -0.66 -27.36 3.12
N ALA A 143 0.45 -27.07 3.81
CA ALA A 143 0.48 -27.09 5.26
C ALA A 143 -0.50 -26.09 5.87
N GLU A 144 -0.59 -24.91 5.29
CA GLU A 144 -1.55 -23.88 5.67
C GLU A 144 -2.99 -24.36 5.43
N LEU A 145 -3.28 -24.90 4.24
CA LEU A 145 -4.60 -25.43 3.90
C LEU A 145 -5.07 -26.50 4.89
N ARG A 146 -4.20 -27.43 5.29
CA ARG A 146 -4.49 -28.43 6.31
C ARG A 146 -4.73 -27.82 7.69
N CYS A 147 -3.93 -26.82 8.07
CA CYS A 147 -4.13 -26.09 9.32
C CYS A 147 -5.49 -25.40 9.35
N ILE A 148 -5.91 -24.78 8.23
CA ILE A 148 -7.22 -24.12 8.10
C ILE A 148 -8.34 -25.15 8.26
N ASP A 149 -8.26 -26.32 7.60
CA ASP A 149 -9.24 -27.39 7.74
C ASP A 149 -9.38 -27.87 9.18
N GLU A 150 -8.26 -28.14 9.87
CA GLU A 150 -8.26 -28.54 11.29
C GLU A 150 -8.90 -27.49 12.20
N VAL A 151 -8.57 -26.21 11.99
CA VAL A 151 -9.11 -25.10 12.79
C VAL A 151 -10.59 -24.94 12.53
N ALA A 152 -11.03 -25.04 11.27
CA ALA A 152 -12.44 -24.99 10.88
C ALA A 152 -13.22 -26.18 11.47
N ALA A 153 -12.66 -27.38 11.41
CA ALA A 153 -13.24 -28.58 12.03
C ALA A 153 -13.49 -28.40 13.54
N ALA A 154 -12.50 -27.86 14.25
CA ALA A 154 -12.61 -27.60 15.69
C ALA A 154 -13.73 -26.58 16.03
N ARG A 155 -14.15 -25.78 15.07
CA ARG A 155 -15.23 -24.77 15.20
C ARG A 155 -16.56 -25.22 14.62
N GLY A 156 -16.61 -26.38 13.97
CA GLY A 156 -17.80 -26.84 13.23
C GLY A 156 -18.15 -25.91 12.06
N ALA A 157 -17.16 -25.25 11.49
CA ALA A 157 -17.30 -24.27 10.40
C ALA A 157 -16.71 -24.80 9.09
N ILE A 158 -17.07 -24.14 7.99
CA ILE A 158 -16.43 -24.33 6.67
C ILE A 158 -15.70 -23.05 6.32
N ALA A 159 -14.37 -23.11 6.24
CA ALA A 159 -13.53 -21.96 5.92
C ALA A 159 -13.61 -21.61 4.43
N PRO A 160 -13.97 -20.37 4.05
CA PRO A 160 -13.87 -19.90 2.67
C PRO A 160 -12.39 -19.63 2.33
N VAL A 161 -11.85 -20.32 1.32
CA VAL A 161 -10.45 -20.17 0.93
C VAL A 161 -10.33 -19.82 -0.56
N ALA A 162 -9.23 -19.13 -0.90
CA ALA A 162 -8.77 -19.01 -2.28
C ALA A 162 -7.33 -19.51 -2.39
N PHE A 163 -6.95 -20.04 -3.53
CA PHE A 163 -5.57 -20.37 -3.82
C PHE A 163 -4.87 -19.16 -4.44
N ARG A 164 -3.74 -18.75 -3.88
CA ARG A 164 -2.88 -17.76 -4.52
C ARG A 164 -1.98 -18.45 -5.53
N LEU A 165 -2.25 -18.24 -6.80
CA LEU A 165 -1.45 -18.71 -7.91
C LEU A 165 -0.20 -17.84 -8.07
N ASN A 166 0.97 -18.46 -8.18
CA ASN A 166 2.14 -17.83 -8.74
C ASN A 166 2.16 -18.11 -10.26
N PRO A 167 1.91 -17.12 -11.12
CA PRO A 167 1.84 -17.35 -12.57
C PRO A 167 3.20 -17.58 -13.21
N GLU A 168 4.30 -17.41 -12.47
CA GLU A 168 5.70 -17.55 -12.93
C GLU A 168 6.04 -16.61 -14.12
N VAL A 169 5.43 -15.43 -14.12
CA VAL A 169 5.64 -14.38 -15.12
C VAL A 169 6.65 -13.36 -14.61
N THR A 170 7.66 -13.07 -15.41
CA THR A 170 8.64 -12.02 -15.10
C THR A 170 8.02 -10.64 -15.35
N VAL A 171 8.03 -9.80 -14.33
CA VAL A 171 7.48 -8.43 -14.36
C VAL A 171 8.63 -7.43 -14.27
N SER A 172 8.63 -6.41 -15.12
CA SER A 172 9.53 -5.27 -14.97
C SER A 172 9.03 -4.40 -13.80
N THR A 173 9.85 -4.29 -12.76
CA THR A 173 9.56 -3.43 -11.60
C THR A 173 10.80 -2.64 -11.22
N PRO A 174 10.67 -1.45 -10.61
CA PRO A 174 11.82 -0.62 -10.24
C PRO A 174 12.83 -1.30 -9.32
N HIS A 175 12.40 -2.26 -8.49
CA HIS A 175 13.30 -2.97 -7.57
C HIS A 175 12.93 -4.46 -7.46
N ALA A 176 13.95 -5.33 -7.34
CA ALA A 176 13.76 -6.79 -7.26
C ALA A 176 12.89 -7.24 -6.07
N TYR A 177 12.96 -6.55 -4.93
CA TYR A 177 12.21 -6.93 -3.71
C TYR A 177 10.70 -6.76 -3.81
N ILE A 178 10.19 -6.05 -4.82
CA ILE A 178 8.75 -5.84 -5.03
C ILE A 178 8.14 -6.75 -6.11
N ARG A 179 8.90 -7.74 -6.62
CA ARG A 179 8.46 -8.78 -7.54
C ARG A 179 7.94 -9.98 -6.74
N THR A 180 6.71 -10.40 -6.97
CA THR A 180 6.08 -11.49 -6.20
C THR A 180 5.60 -12.65 -7.05
N GLY A 181 5.50 -12.49 -8.38
CA GLY A 181 4.99 -13.48 -9.32
C GLY A 181 6.05 -14.28 -10.08
N GLU A 182 7.32 -14.22 -9.65
CA GLU A 182 8.43 -14.92 -10.32
C GLU A 182 8.68 -16.31 -9.72
N LYS A 183 9.27 -17.20 -10.54
CA LYS A 183 9.67 -18.55 -10.11
C LYS A 183 10.68 -18.51 -8.96
N GLY A 184 10.48 -19.36 -7.95
CA GLY A 184 11.37 -19.44 -6.79
C GLY A 184 11.11 -18.37 -5.72
N ASN A 185 10.07 -17.58 -5.85
CA ASN A 185 9.63 -16.68 -4.81
C ASN A 185 8.88 -17.46 -3.71
N LYS A 186 8.88 -16.92 -2.48
CA LYS A 186 8.15 -17.52 -1.34
C LYS A 186 6.62 -17.44 -1.48
N PHE A 187 6.11 -16.69 -2.43
CA PHE A 187 4.69 -16.37 -2.57
C PHE A 187 3.97 -17.30 -3.56
N GLY A 188 2.79 -17.73 -3.16
CA GLY A 188 1.84 -18.44 -4.00
C GLY A 188 2.21 -19.89 -4.31
N LEU A 189 1.31 -20.55 -5.00
CA LEU A 189 1.34 -21.95 -5.44
C LEU A 189 1.62 -21.99 -6.95
N SER A 190 2.48 -22.89 -7.40
CA SER A 190 2.62 -23.19 -8.83
C SER A 190 1.37 -23.86 -9.39
N ARG A 191 1.22 -23.89 -10.72
CA ARG A 191 0.11 -24.63 -11.39
C ARG A 191 0.08 -26.11 -11.00
N GLU A 192 1.25 -26.74 -10.87
CA GLU A 192 1.36 -28.15 -10.47
C GLU A 192 0.89 -28.37 -9.03
N GLU A 193 1.26 -27.47 -8.11
CA GLU A 193 0.81 -27.53 -6.72
C GLU A 193 -0.70 -27.33 -6.62
N ILE A 194 -1.28 -26.37 -7.35
CA ILE A 194 -2.75 -26.21 -7.41
C ILE A 194 -3.40 -27.50 -7.90
N GLY A 195 -2.92 -28.09 -9.00
CA GLY A 195 -3.44 -29.36 -9.51
C GLY A 195 -3.37 -30.50 -8.50
N ARG A 196 -2.32 -30.53 -7.65
CA ARG A 196 -2.19 -31.48 -6.55
C ARG A 196 -3.19 -31.16 -5.43
N LEU A 197 -3.30 -29.90 -5.03
CA LEU A 197 -4.18 -29.48 -3.94
C LEU A 197 -5.65 -29.66 -4.25
N LEU A 198 -6.07 -29.53 -5.52
CA LEU A 198 -7.44 -29.86 -5.94
C LEU A 198 -7.82 -31.33 -5.61
N ARG A 199 -6.86 -32.25 -5.68
CA ARG A 199 -7.07 -33.63 -5.24
C ARG A 199 -7.08 -33.76 -3.71
N VAL A 200 -6.23 -33.00 -3.01
CA VAL A 200 -6.16 -33.01 -1.55
C VAL A 200 -7.46 -32.47 -0.94
N LEU A 201 -8.11 -31.50 -1.55
CA LEU A 201 -9.39 -30.91 -1.09
C LEU A 201 -10.49 -31.96 -0.87
N THR A 202 -10.46 -33.10 -1.59
CA THR A 202 -11.45 -34.18 -1.36
C THR A 202 -11.37 -34.82 0.02
N TYR A 203 -10.26 -34.61 0.73
CA TYR A 203 -10.00 -35.12 2.09
C TYR A 203 -10.08 -34.01 3.15
N LEU A 204 -10.43 -32.77 2.78
CA LEU A 204 -10.49 -31.60 3.65
C LEU A 204 -11.92 -31.02 3.65
N PRO A 205 -12.86 -31.64 4.40
CA PRO A 205 -14.28 -31.31 4.32
C PRO A 205 -14.64 -29.94 4.93
N ASN A 206 -13.74 -29.35 5.71
CA ASN A 206 -14.02 -28.11 6.44
C ASN A 206 -13.47 -26.86 5.73
N VAL A 207 -13.06 -26.99 4.47
CA VAL A 207 -12.68 -25.86 3.61
C VAL A 207 -13.51 -25.82 2.34
N SER A 208 -13.81 -24.63 1.85
CA SER A 208 -14.51 -24.41 0.57
C SER A 208 -13.65 -23.51 -0.30
N LEU A 209 -13.15 -24.05 -1.43
CA LEU A 209 -12.38 -23.26 -2.39
C LEU A 209 -13.34 -22.40 -3.21
N ARG A 210 -13.33 -21.09 -2.96
CA ARG A 210 -14.23 -20.11 -3.56
C ARG A 210 -13.54 -19.26 -4.62
N GLY A 211 -12.21 -19.18 -4.62
CA GLY A 211 -11.48 -18.33 -5.54
C GLY A 211 -10.10 -18.86 -5.90
N ILE A 212 -9.56 -18.31 -6.98
CA ILE A 212 -8.15 -18.35 -7.28
C ILE A 212 -7.73 -16.92 -7.57
N GLY A 213 -6.60 -16.51 -6.97
CA GLY A 213 -6.04 -15.17 -7.16
C GLY A 213 -4.58 -15.20 -7.53
N MET A 214 -4.07 -14.07 -8.00
CA MET A 214 -2.65 -13.85 -8.26
C MET A 214 -2.24 -12.44 -7.86
N HIS A 215 -0.96 -12.26 -7.55
CA HIS A 215 -0.39 -10.93 -7.37
C HIS A 215 0.96 -10.86 -8.05
N LEU A 216 1.05 -10.11 -9.15
CA LEU A 216 2.22 -10.08 -10.03
C LEU A 216 3.41 -9.32 -9.44
N GLY A 217 3.12 -8.30 -8.65
CA GLY A 217 4.13 -7.41 -8.08
C GLY A 217 3.58 -6.01 -7.79
N SER A 218 4.48 -5.05 -7.63
CA SER A 218 4.14 -3.67 -7.34
C SER A 218 4.79 -2.74 -8.36
N GLN A 219 4.19 -1.58 -8.64
CA GLN A 219 4.64 -0.62 -9.66
C GLN A 219 4.59 -1.19 -11.08
N ILE A 220 3.49 -1.84 -11.44
CA ILE A 220 3.23 -2.34 -12.79
C ILE A 220 2.68 -1.18 -13.61
N GLN A 221 3.46 -0.70 -14.56
CA GLN A 221 3.14 0.47 -15.39
C GLN A 221 2.27 0.11 -16.59
N ASP A 222 2.52 -1.04 -17.22
CA ASP A 222 1.79 -1.52 -18.39
C ASP A 222 0.99 -2.80 -18.10
N ALA A 223 -0.01 -3.06 -18.93
CA ALA A 223 -0.84 -4.24 -18.78
C ALA A 223 -0.24 -5.53 -19.41
N GLU A 224 0.97 -5.48 -19.98
CA GLU A 224 1.55 -6.62 -20.71
C GLU A 224 1.81 -7.82 -19.79
N ALA A 225 2.29 -7.56 -18.58
CA ALA A 225 2.44 -8.61 -17.57
C ALA A 225 1.10 -9.26 -17.22
N LEU A 226 0.03 -8.46 -17.15
CA LEU A 226 -1.32 -8.96 -16.91
C LEU A 226 -1.83 -9.74 -18.13
N ARG A 227 -1.59 -9.28 -19.37
CA ARG A 227 -1.95 -10.01 -20.60
C ARG A 227 -1.35 -11.41 -20.63
N THR A 228 -0.13 -11.55 -20.12
CA THR A 228 0.58 -12.84 -20.02
C THR A 228 0.08 -13.70 -18.87
N ALA A 229 -0.21 -13.13 -17.71
CA ALA A 229 -0.57 -13.88 -16.51
C ALA A 229 -2.07 -14.24 -16.44
N LEU A 230 -2.93 -13.41 -16.99
CA LEU A 230 -4.38 -13.59 -16.90
C LEU A 230 -4.87 -14.92 -17.53
N PRO A 231 -4.36 -15.38 -18.70
CA PRO A 231 -4.72 -16.70 -19.21
C PRO A 231 -4.36 -17.85 -18.25
N VAL A 232 -3.22 -17.72 -17.53
CA VAL A 232 -2.79 -18.73 -16.53
C VAL A 232 -3.79 -18.82 -15.38
N LEU A 233 -4.30 -17.67 -14.92
CA LEU A 233 -5.32 -17.59 -13.87
C LEU A 233 -6.66 -18.18 -14.37
N VAL A 234 -7.09 -17.84 -15.59
CA VAL A 234 -8.31 -18.36 -16.23
C VAL A 234 -8.27 -19.89 -16.36
N ASP A 235 -7.12 -20.43 -16.80
CA ASP A 235 -6.90 -21.88 -16.87
C ASP A 235 -7.01 -22.55 -15.50
N ALA A 236 -6.41 -21.95 -14.45
CA ALA A 236 -6.46 -22.49 -13.11
C ALA A 236 -7.89 -22.51 -12.54
N ILE A 237 -8.66 -21.44 -12.76
CA ILE A 237 -10.07 -21.36 -12.37
C ILE A 237 -10.89 -22.43 -13.12
N THR A 238 -10.68 -22.57 -14.42
CA THR A 238 -11.37 -23.56 -15.25
C THR A 238 -11.07 -24.98 -14.78
N ALA A 239 -9.81 -25.29 -14.48
CA ALA A 239 -9.41 -26.59 -13.94
C ALA A 239 -10.02 -26.86 -12.56
N ALA A 240 -10.08 -25.87 -11.68
CA ALA A 240 -10.70 -26.01 -10.38
C ALA A 240 -12.21 -26.29 -10.47
N ARG A 241 -12.93 -25.60 -11.37
CA ARG A 241 -14.35 -25.88 -11.64
C ARG A 241 -14.58 -27.28 -12.23
N ALA A 242 -13.72 -27.71 -13.14
CA ALA A 242 -13.76 -29.07 -13.69
C ALA A 242 -13.51 -30.14 -12.59
N ALA A 243 -12.78 -29.81 -11.55
CA ALA A 243 -12.61 -30.64 -10.35
C ALA A 243 -13.78 -30.51 -9.33
N GLY A 244 -14.86 -29.83 -9.69
CA GLY A 244 -16.07 -29.71 -8.86
C GLY A 244 -16.01 -28.60 -7.79
N GLN A 245 -15.04 -27.70 -7.87
CA GLN A 245 -14.93 -26.61 -6.88
C GLN A 245 -15.87 -25.45 -7.22
N PRO A 246 -16.56 -24.84 -6.21
CA PRO A 246 -17.54 -23.79 -6.42
C PRO A 246 -16.87 -22.41 -6.56
N ILE A 247 -16.00 -22.25 -7.57
CA ILE A 247 -15.27 -20.99 -7.78
C ILE A 247 -16.24 -19.90 -8.24
N ASP A 248 -16.34 -18.82 -7.48
CA ASP A 248 -17.15 -17.64 -7.75
C ASP A 248 -16.35 -16.31 -7.69
N HIS A 249 -15.06 -16.38 -7.31
CA HIS A 249 -14.17 -15.22 -7.23
C HIS A 249 -12.91 -15.39 -8.09
N MET A 250 -12.50 -14.32 -8.72
CA MET A 250 -11.21 -14.16 -9.39
C MET A 250 -10.48 -12.97 -8.78
N ASP A 251 -9.37 -13.20 -8.08
CA ASP A 251 -8.58 -12.13 -7.50
C ASP A 251 -7.39 -11.82 -8.40
N VAL A 252 -7.27 -10.58 -8.83
CA VAL A 252 -6.17 -10.11 -9.68
C VAL A 252 -5.13 -9.32 -8.91
N GLY A 253 -5.28 -9.25 -7.57
CA GLY A 253 -4.37 -8.55 -6.67
C GLY A 253 -4.39 -7.04 -6.86
N GLY A 254 -3.24 -6.45 -6.59
CA GLY A 254 -3.00 -5.03 -6.79
C GLY A 254 -1.86 -4.80 -7.79
N GLY A 255 -1.02 -3.83 -7.48
CA GLY A 255 0.22 -3.60 -8.23
C GLY A 255 0.19 -2.42 -9.20
N LEU A 256 -0.96 -1.79 -9.42
CA LEU A 256 -1.08 -0.59 -10.25
C LEU A 256 -0.06 0.47 -9.84
N ALA A 257 0.73 0.95 -10.81
CA ALA A 257 1.77 1.94 -10.61
C ALA A 257 1.21 3.34 -10.38
N VAL A 258 2.01 4.14 -9.68
CA VAL A 258 1.84 5.60 -9.58
C VAL A 258 3.16 6.28 -9.93
N PRO A 259 3.16 7.49 -10.49
CA PRO A 259 4.38 8.23 -10.76
C PRO A 259 5.04 8.69 -9.46
N TYR A 260 6.35 8.52 -9.36
CA TYR A 260 7.20 9.02 -8.29
C TYR A 260 8.11 10.15 -8.76
N GLU A 261 8.41 10.18 -10.04
CA GLU A 261 9.21 11.21 -10.70
C GLU A 261 8.33 11.98 -11.69
N SER A 262 8.62 13.27 -11.83
CA SER A 262 7.90 14.12 -12.76
C SER A 262 8.07 13.64 -14.21
N GLY A 263 6.96 13.42 -14.91
CA GLY A 263 6.96 12.90 -16.28
C GLY A 263 6.87 11.38 -16.39
N GLU A 264 6.94 10.64 -15.30
CA GLU A 264 6.61 9.21 -15.34
C GLU A 264 5.15 8.98 -15.74
N PRO A 265 4.85 7.98 -16.59
CA PRO A 265 3.49 7.65 -16.94
C PRO A 265 2.74 7.05 -15.76
N GLU A 266 1.47 7.38 -15.67
CA GLU A 266 0.54 6.70 -14.78
C GLU A 266 0.10 5.35 -15.38
N ALA A 267 -0.24 4.38 -14.53
CA ALA A 267 -0.81 3.11 -15.00
C ALA A 267 -2.11 3.35 -15.78
N ASP A 268 -2.26 2.67 -16.92
CA ASP A 268 -3.50 2.68 -17.70
C ASP A 268 -4.54 1.79 -17.01
N VAL A 269 -5.33 2.43 -16.12
CA VAL A 269 -6.38 1.76 -15.33
C VAL A 269 -7.49 1.23 -16.24
N GLU A 270 -7.77 1.90 -17.33
CA GLU A 270 -8.81 1.58 -18.29
C GLU A 270 -8.47 0.32 -19.10
N ASP A 271 -7.24 0.21 -19.63
CA ASP A 271 -6.74 -1.00 -20.31
C ASP A 271 -6.63 -2.17 -19.32
N TYR A 272 -6.08 -1.94 -18.13
CA TYR A 272 -6.04 -2.93 -17.05
C TYR A 272 -7.43 -3.49 -16.75
N ALA A 273 -8.41 -2.61 -16.54
CA ALA A 273 -9.77 -3.01 -16.20
C ALA A 273 -10.45 -3.74 -17.36
N GLN A 274 -10.22 -3.33 -18.61
CA GLN A 274 -10.83 -3.97 -19.77
C GLN A 274 -10.42 -5.44 -19.88
N LEU A 275 -9.12 -5.74 -19.74
CA LEU A 275 -8.60 -7.11 -19.79
C LEU A 275 -9.24 -8.00 -18.71
N VAL A 276 -9.29 -7.50 -17.47
CA VAL A 276 -9.85 -8.26 -16.35
C VAL A 276 -11.35 -8.47 -16.51
N LYS A 277 -12.09 -7.47 -16.97
CA LYS A 277 -13.54 -7.56 -17.21
C LYS A 277 -13.88 -8.62 -18.25
N GLU A 278 -13.15 -8.68 -19.35
CA GLU A 278 -13.36 -9.69 -20.39
C GLU A 278 -13.23 -11.11 -19.83
N ALA A 279 -12.17 -11.36 -19.04
CA ALA A 279 -11.97 -12.66 -18.40
C ALA A 279 -13.06 -12.97 -17.36
N ALA A 280 -13.43 -11.99 -16.54
CA ALA A 280 -14.44 -12.16 -15.50
C ALA A 280 -15.84 -12.47 -16.10
N LEU A 281 -16.22 -11.78 -17.18
CA LEU A 281 -17.47 -12.02 -17.89
C LEU A 281 -17.48 -13.41 -18.52
N ALA A 282 -16.40 -13.85 -19.15
CA ALA A 282 -16.29 -15.17 -19.76
C ALA A 282 -16.40 -16.29 -18.70
N LEU A 283 -15.86 -16.07 -17.51
CA LEU A 283 -15.91 -17.01 -16.39
C LEU A 283 -17.20 -16.89 -15.55
N GLY A 284 -17.92 -15.77 -15.61
CA GLY A 284 -19.07 -15.49 -14.74
C GLY A 284 -18.68 -15.46 -13.26
N VAL A 285 -17.61 -14.73 -12.91
CA VAL A 285 -17.08 -14.60 -11.55
C VAL A 285 -17.08 -13.15 -11.08
N GLN A 286 -17.05 -12.95 -9.76
CA GLN A 286 -16.77 -11.65 -9.17
C GLN A 286 -15.26 -11.37 -9.18
N VAL A 287 -14.87 -10.15 -9.53
CA VAL A 287 -13.48 -9.68 -9.47
C VAL A 287 -13.17 -9.15 -8.07
N LEU A 288 -12.07 -9.62 -7.49
CA LEU A 288 -11.45 -9.00 -6.32
C LEU A 288 -10.21 -8.23 -6.75
N LEU A 289 -10.02 -7.05 -6.17
CA LEU A 289 -8.90 -6.13 -6.43
C LEU A 289 -8.25 -5.78 -5.11
N GLU A 290 -6.92 -5.82 -5.02
CA GLU A 290 -6.15 -5.52 -3.81
C GLU A 290 -5.23 -4.29 -3.98
N PRO A 291 -5.74 -3.12 -4.42
CA PRO A 291 -4.91 -1.94 -4.58
C PRO A 291 -4.48 -1.39 -3.22
N GLY A 292 -3.19 -1.13 -3.07
CA GLY A 292 -2.65 -0.39 -1.92
C GLY A 292 -2.11 0.95 -2.38
N ARG A 293 -0.93 0.93 -3.00
CA ARG A 293 -0.20 2.10 -3.49
C ARG A 293 -1.05 3.03 -4.33
N PHE A 294 -1.78 2.51 -5.30
CA PHE A 294 -2.60 3.29 -6.23
C PHE A 294 -3.61 4.20 -5.52
N LEU A 295 -4.17 3.75 -4.39
CA LEU A 295 -5.21 4.50 -3.69
C LEU A 295 -4.67 5.62 -2.81
N VAL A 296 -3.46 5.45 -2.23
CA VAL A 296 -3.02 6.35 -1.16
C VAL A 296 -1.65 7.01 -1.37
N ALA A 297 -0.81 6.52 -2.30
CA ALA A 297 0.57 7.02 -2.41
C ALA A 297 0.63 8.53 -2.70
N GLU A 298 -0.06 8.99 -3.73
CA GLU A 298 -0.08 10.40 -4.14
C GLU A 298 -0.95 11.28 -3.21
N ALA A 299 -1.77 10.65 -2.37
CA ALA A 299 -2.51 11.36 -1.35
C ALA A 299 -1.62 11.89 -0.22
N GLY A 300 -0.40 11.36 -0.05
CA GLY A 300 0.47 11.70 1.07
C GLY A 300 1.73 12.47 0.69
N VAL A 301 2.09 13.43 1.53
CA VAL A 301 3.41 14.07 1.57
C VAL A 301 4.00 13.99 2.97
N LEU A 302 5.33 13.96 3.06
CA LEU A 302 6.06 14.13 4.31
C LEU A 302 6.60 15.55 4.35
N LEU A 303 6.09 16.37 5.27
CA LEU A 303 6.62 17.70 5.56
C LEU A 303 7.80 17.57 6.51
N THR A 304 8.89 18.24 6.17
CA THR A 304 10.12 18.27 6.97
C THR A 304 10.73 19.66 6.97
N ARG A 305 11.47 20.00 8.02
CA ARG A 305 12.14 21.30 8.17
C ARG A 305 13.63 21.15 8.02
N VAL A 306 14.26 22.07 7.31
CA VAL A 306 15.72 22.16 7.22
C VAL A 306 16.29 22.57 8.57
N VAL A 307 17.02 21.66 9.19
CA VAL A 307 17.68 21.90 10.48
C VAL A 307 19.01 22.63 10.28
N TYR A 308 19.81 22.15 9.31
CA TYR A 308 21.10 22.75 8.98
C TYR A 308 21.41 22.64 7.49
N ARG A 309 22.28 23.56 7.06
CA ARG A 309 23.01 23.49 5.79
C ARG A 309 24.49 23.23 6.09
N LYS A 310 25.11 22.36 5.32
CA LYS A 310 26.54 22.04 5.47
C LYS A 310 27.16 21.83 4.09
N GLU A 311 28.41 22.23 3.95
CA GLU A 311 29.26 21.83 2.81
C GLU A 311 30.45 21.02 3.32
N SER A 312 30.77 19.93 2.67
CA SER A 312 31.90 19.07 2.99
C SER A 312 32.46 18.43 1.74
N ALA A 313 33.75 18.63 1.50
CA ALA A 313 34.47 18.06 0.34
C ALA A 313 33.77 18.33 -1.02
N GLY A 314 33.18 19.52 -1.19
CA GLY A 314 32.48 19.92 -2.40
C GLY A 314 31.06 19.34 -2.57
N THR A 315 30.54 18.69 -1.55
CA THR A 315 29.14 18.23 -1.49
C THR A 315 28.35 19.13 -0.57
N ALA A 316 27.24 19.69 -1.09
CA ALA A 316 26.28 20.43 -0.28
C ALA A 316 25.29 19.45 0.36
N PHE A 317 25.00 19.64 1.65
CA PHE A 317 24.03 18.86 2.41
C PHE A 317 22.89 19.75 2.90
N VAL A 318 21.67 19.29 2.68
CA VAL A 318 20.44 19.81 3.28
C VAL A 318 20.02 18.81 4.34
N ILE A 319 20.25 19.15 5.61
CA ILE A 319 19.95 18.26 6.75
C ILE A 319 18.58 18.61 7.28
N THR A 320 17.69 17.63 7.31
CA THR A 320 16.29 17.78 7.70
C THR A 320 16.00 17.14 9.06
N ASP A 321 14.86 17.45 9.66
CA ASP A 321 14.39 16.82 10.90
C ASP A 321 13.72 15.45 10.66
N ALA A 322 13.23 15.17 9.46
CA ALA A 322 12.85 13.82 9.02
C ALA A 322 14.09 13.03 8.58
N GLY A 323 14.04 11.70 8.68
CA GLY A 323 15.09 10.80 8.23
C GLY A 323 14.56 9.45 7.75
N MET A 324 15.48 8.50 7.56
CA MET A 324 15.12 7.13 7.15
C MET A 324 14.23 6.43 8.18
N SER A 325 14.23 6.87 9.43
CA SER A 325 13.30 6.38 10.46
C SER A 325 11.83 6.74 10.15
N ASP A 326 11.62 7.83 9.41
CA ASP A 326 10.28 8.31 9.03
C ASP A 326 9.88 7.81 7.64
N LEU A 327 10.81 7.81 6.67
CA LEU A 327 10.61 7.34 5.29
C LEU A 327 11.81 6.51 4.82
N ILE A 328 11.76 5.21 5.03
CA ILE A 328 12.88 4.30 4.74
C ILE A 328 13.07 4.00 3.24
N ARG A 329 12.06 4.26 2.41
CA ARG A 329 12.04 3.80 1.01
C ARG A 329 13.23 4.24 0.15
N PRO A 330 13.75 5.47 0.23
CA PRO A 330 14.97 5.85 -0.49
C PRO A 330 16.17 4.98 -0.09
N SER A 331 16.36 4.71 1.20
CA SER A 331 17.47 3.90 1.71
C SER A 331 17.32 2.41 1.40
N LEU A 332 16.08 1.86 1.44
CA LEU A 332 15.82 0.43 1.30
C LEU A 332 15.68 -0.02 -0.14
N TYR A 333 15.08 0.80 -1.01
CA TYR A 333 14.69 0.47 -2.36
C TYR A 333 15.30 1.37 -3.42
N ASP A 334 16.19 2.30 -3.03
CA ASP A 334 16.65 3.38 -3.90
C ASP A 334 15.47 4.14 -4.56
N ALA A 335 14.37 4.26 -3.80
CA ALA A 335 13.12 4.80 -4.32
C ALA A 335 13.22 6.31 -4.50
N HIS A 336 12.89 6.78 -5.70
CA HIS A 336 12.73 8.20 -5.96
C HIS A 336 11.50 8.75 -5.23
N HIS A 337 11.62 9.93 -4.67
CA HIS A 337 10.53 10.80 -4.24
C HIS A 337 10.87 12.22 -4.65
N GLU A 338 9.92 12.94 -5.26
CA GLU A 338 10.10 14.36 -5.52
C GLU A 338 10.20 15.14 -4.22
N ILE A 339 11.15 16.08 -4.18
CA ILE A 339 11.40 16.96 -3.03
C ILE A 339 11.26 18.39 -3.49
N GLU A 340 10.31 19.12 -2.95
CA GLU A 340 10.06 20.50 -3.30
C GLU A 340 10.05 21.40 -2.07
N ALA A 341 10.46 22.66 -2.24
CA ALA A 341 10.29 23.67 -1.20
C ALA A 341 8.80 23.99 -1.01
N VAL A 342 8.33 24.07 0.23
CA VAL A 342 6.95 24.46 0.55
C VAL A 342 6.66 25.89 0.11
N GLN A 343 7.58 26.81 0.34
CA GLN A 343 7.58 28.14 -0.27
C GLN A 343 8.41 28.10 -1.56
N ALA A 344 7.91 28.71 -2.62
CA ALA A 344 8.62 28.72 -3.91
C ALA A 344 10.00 29.35 -3.79
N VAL A 345 11.00 28.64 -4.30
CA VAL A 345 12.40 29.09 -4.37
C VAL A 345 12.83 28.96 -5.83
N GLU A 346 13.28 30.08 -6.43
CA GLU A 346 13.72 30.08 -7.84
C GLU A 346 15.09 29.41 -8.03
N ARG A 347 15.98 29.60 -7.05
CA ARG A 347 17.34 29.10 -7.10
C ARG A 347 17.38 27.59 -6.81
N GLN A 348 18.16 26.84 -7.58
CA GLN A 348 18.42 25.42 -7.39
C GLN A 348 19.87 25.19 -6.97
N VAL A 349 20.12 24.09 -6.27
CA VAL A 349 21.44 23.62 -5.87
C VAL A 349 21.50 22.10 -6.01
N VAL A 350 22.66 21.59 -6.44
CA VAL A 350 22.93 20.13 -6.39
C VAL A 350 23.36 19.78 -4.98
N ALA A 351 22.54 19.02 -4.26
CA ALA A 351 22.78 18.64 -2.87
C ALA A 351 22.36 17.21 -2.55
N ASP A 352 22.88 16.71 -1.44
CA ASP A 352 22.32 15.55 -0.75
C ASP A 352 21.29 16.06 0.27
N VAL A 353 20.07 15.51 0.20
CA VAL A 353 19.03 15.76 1.22
C VAL A 353 19.06 14.58 2.18
N VAL A 354 19.42 14.85 3.43
CA VAL A 354 19.73 13.82 4.44
C VAL A 354 18.97 14.08 5.73
N GLY A 355 18.72 13.01 6.49
CA GLY A 355 18.08 13.10 7.79
C GLY A 355 19.07 13.20 8.95
N PRO A 356 18.55 13.10 10.21
CA PRO A 356 19.32 13.24 11.43
C PRO A 356 19.80 11.91 12.02
N ILE A 357 19.59 10.78 11.31
CA ILE A 357 19.90 9.45 11.81
C ILE A 357 21.41 9.20 11.73
N CYS A 358 22.00 8.57 12.76
CA CYS A 358 23.42 8.25 12.80
C CYS A 358 23.73 7.02 11.93
N GLU A 359 23.43 7.13 10.64
CA GLU A 359 23.54 6.07 9.63
C GLU A 359 23.86 6.68 8.26
N SER A 360 24.84 6.14 7.54
CA SER A 360 25.21 6.61 6.19
C SER A 360 24.12 6.39 5.13
N GLY A 361 23.18 5.50 5.43
CA GLY A 361 21.99 5.24 4.63
C GLY A 361 20.88 6.27 4.80
N ASP A 362 21.04 7.26 5.70
CA ASP A 362 20.01 8.24 6.00
C ASP A 362 19.99 9.39 4.98
N PHE A 363 19.33 9.14 3.85
CA PHE A 363 19.16 10.12 2.78
C PHE A 363 17.78 9.99 2.13
N PHE A 364 17.30 11.12 1.60
CA PHE A 364 16.12 11.17 0.71
C PHE A 364 16.53 11.37 -0.75
N ALA A 365 17.66 12.05 -0.97
CA ALA A 365 18.23 12.27 -2.29
C ALA A 365 19.75 12.39 -2.19
N LYS A 366 20.45 11.91 -3.22
CA LYS A 366 21.91 12.08 -3.36
C LYS A 366 22.23 12.79 -4.67
N ARG A 367 23.07 13.85 -4.59
CA ARG A 367 23.53 14.64 -5.72
C ARG A 367 22.39 15.03 -6.67
N ARG A 368 21.27 15.46 -6.08
CA ARG A 368 20.05 15.85 -6.82
C ARG A 368 19.96 17.37 -6.88
N GLU A 369 19.47 17.90 -7.99
CA GLU A 369 19.08 19.28 -8.10
C GLU A 369 17.80 19.51 -7.28
N VAL A 370 17.88 20.36 -6.27
CA VAL A 370 16.79 20.67 -5.33
C VAL A 370 16.72 22.18 -5.10
N ALA A 371 15.60 22.68 -4.62
CA ALA A 371 15.45 24.07 -4.23
C ALA A 371 16.53 24.48 -3.21
N ASP A 372 17.17 25.64 -3.41
CA ASP A 372 18.20 26.17 -2.52
C ASP A 372 17.58 26.79 -1.26
N VAL A 373 16.99 25.93 -0.44
CA VAL A 373 16.30 26.31 0.81
C VAL A 373 17.28 26.69 1.92
N ALA A 374 16.89 27.62 2.77
CA ALA A 374 17.64 28.03 3.94
C ALA A 374 17.30 27.19 5.18
N GLN A 375 18.10 27.35 6.24
CA GLN A 375 17.79 26.79 7.57
C GLN A 375 16.44 27.32 8.06
N GLY A 376 15.61 26.43 8.60
CA GLY A 376 14.27 26.73 9.09
C GLY A 376 13.16 26.63 8.03
N GLU A 377 13.50 26.59 6.74
CA GLU A 377 12.53 26.44 5.67
C GLU A 377 11.98 25.01 5.58
N LEU A 378 10.79 24.87 4.97
CA LEU A 378 10.07 23.62 4.85
C LEU A 378 10.27 23.00 3.48
N LEU A 379 10.44 21.67 3.48
CA LEU A 379 10.40 20.81 2.31
C LEU A 379 9.18 19.88 2.39
N ALA A 380 8.64 19.53 1.25
CA ALA A 380 7.64 18.47 1.07
C ALA A 380 8.25 17.35 0.23
N ILE A 381 8.24 16.13 0.78
CA ILE A 381 8.61 14.91 0.08
C ILE A 381 7.33 14.28 -0.42
N ARG A 382 7.18 14.16 -1.75
CA ARG A 382 5.95 13.77 -2.45
C ARG A 382 5.71 12.26 -2.45
N THR A 383 4.46 11.87 -2.72
CA THR A 383 4.06 10.47 -2.98
C THR A 383 4.42 9.52 -1.83
N THR A 384 4.28 9.99 -0.58
CA THR A 384 4.66 9.23 0.62
C THR A 384 3.48 8.56 1.32
N GLY A 385 2.27 8.64 0.76
CA GLY A 385 1.06 8.11 1.40
C GLY A 385 0.98 6.58 1.50
N ALA A 386 1.79 5.86 0.71
CA ALA A 386 1.90 4.40 0.76
C ALA A 386 3.31 3.98 1.17
N TYR A 387 3.41 3.03 2.11
CA TYR A 387 4.69 2.48 2.58
C TYR A 387 5.65 3.54 3.14
N GLY A 388 5.11 4.68 3.58
CA GLY A 388 5.81 5.72 4.34
C GLY A 388 5.67 5.42 5.84
N TYR A 389 4.68 6.05 6.50
CA TYR A 389 4.46 5.89 7.94
C TYR A 389 4.34 4.43 8.40
N THR A 390 3.72 3.57 7.60
CA THR A 390 3.56 2.15 7.95
C THR A 390 4.88 1.39 8.07
N MET A 391 5.98 1.91 7.48
CA MET A 391 7.35 1.38 7.61
C MET A 391 8.23 2.24 8.52
N ALA A 392 7.70 3.28 9.16
CA ALA A 392 8.44 4.10 10.08
C ALA A 392 8.85 3.33 11.34
N SER A 393 9.96 3.72 11.93
CA SER A 393 10.56 3.08 13.10
C SER A 393 11.02 4.11 14.13
N ASN A 394 11.39 3.60 15.31
CA ASN A 394 12.00 4.41 16.36
C ASN A 394 13.54 4.32 16.35
N TYR A 395 14.14 4.13 15.15
CA TYR A 395 15.60 4.07 15.07
C TYR A 395 16.25 5.32 15.64
N ASN A 396 17.37 5.18 16.35
CA ASN A 396 18.00 6.19 17.19
C ASN A 396 17.08 6.79 18.28
N ALA A 397 16.07 6.02 18.75
CA ALA A 397 15.09 6.46 19.74
C ALA A 397 14.36 7.76 19.34
N ARG A 398 14.09 7.95 18.06
CA ARG A 398 13.32 9.09 17.56
C ARG A 398 11.82 8.74 17.54
N PRO A 399 10.96 9.65 18.06
CA PRO A 399 9.52 9.49 17.98
C PRO A 399 9.02 9.44 16.52
N ARG A 400 8.03 8.58 16.22
CA ARG A 400 7.36 8.61 14.93
C ARG A 400 6.57 9.91 14.76
N PRO A 401 6.47 10.43 13.51
CA PRO A 401 5.85 11.71 13.23
C PRO A 401 4.34 11.72 13.46
N VAL A 402 3.76 12.90 13.54
CA VAL A 402 2.30 13.11 13.50
C VAL A 402 1.75 12.78 12.12
N GLU A 403 0.52 12.27 12.06
CA GLU A 403 -0.23 12.10 10.82
C GLU A 403 -1.45 13.02 10.78
N VAL A 404 -1.67 13.69 9.66
CA VAL A 404 -2.72 14.69 9.44
C VAL A 404 -3.54 14.32 8.21
N LEU A 405 -4.85 14.42 8.29
CA LEU A 405 -5.77 14.29 7.15
C LEU A 405 -6.35 15.66 6.82
N VAL A 406 -6.28 16.04 5.55
CA VAL A 406 -6.92 17.25 5.00
C VAL A 406 -8.15 16.82 4.21
N ASP A 407 -9.25 17.52 4.42
CA ASP A 407 -10.52 17.33 3.71
C ASP A 407 -11.13 18.71 3.37
N GLY A 408 -11.00 19.10 2.11
CA GLY A 408 -11.39 20.44 1.64
C GLY A 408 -10.53 21.54 2.26
N ASP A 409 -11.13 22.39 3.06
CA ASP A 409 -10.51 23.54 3.72
C ASP A 409 -10.16 23.30 5.21
N GLN A 410 -10.27 22.06 5.67
CA GLN A 410 -10.04 21.65 7.04
C GLN A 410 -8.98 20.56 7.14
N PHE A 411 -8.31 20.48 8.29
CA PHE A 411 -7.43 19.37 8.62
C PHE A 411 -7.66 18.85 10.05
N ALA A 412 -7.32 17.61 10.26
CA ALA A 412 -7.36 16.96 11.57
C ALA A 412 -6.11 16.11 11.80
N VAL A 413 -5.64 16.07 13.04
CA VAL A 413 -4.64 15.10 13.48
C VAL A 413 -5.32 13.73 13.55
N ILE A 414 -4.79 12.75 12.84
CA ILE A 414 -5.32 11.37 12.75
C ILE A 414 -4.40 10.33 13.40
N ALA A 415 -3.19 10.72 13.77
CA ALA A 415 -2.31 10.05 14.72
C ALA A 415 -1.39 11.08 15.35
N GLU A 416 -1.32 11.08 16.67
CA GLU A 416 -0.46 11.96 17.43
C GLU A 416 1.01 11.60 17.20
N ARG A 417 1.90 12.62 17.31
CA ARG A 417 3.33 12.37 17.38
C ARG A 417 3.65 11.60 18.65
N GLU A 418 4.46 10.54 18.54
CA GLU A 418 4.96 9.85 19.74
C GLU A 418 5.73 10.80 20.66
N GLN A 419 5.57 10.58 21.97
CA GLN A 419 6.35 11.25 23.00
C GLN A 419 7.48 10.33 23.48
N TYR A 420 8.47 10.83 24.17
CA TYR A 420 9.56 9.99 24.71
C TYR A 420 9.04 8.91 25.68
N GLU A 421 7.93 9.17 26.35
CA GLU A 421 7.23 8.22 27.21
C GLU A 421 6.73 6.99 26.46
N ASP A 422 6.29 7.16 25.21
CA ASP A 422 5.81 6.07 24.37
C ASP A 422 6.93 5.11 24.01
N LEU A 423 8.14 5.62 23.80
CA LEU A 423 9.32 4.83 23.45
C LEU A 423 9.69 3.79 24.52
N VAL A 424 9.42 4.10 25.80
CA VAL A 424 9.78 3.25 26.96
C VAL A 424 8.57 2.64 27.67
N ARG A 425 7.37 2.84 27.14
CA ARG A 425 6.12 2.43 27.81
C ARG A 425 6.08 0.94 28.14
N LEU A 426 6.58 0.09 27.26
CA LEU A 426 6.60 -1.37 27.44
C LEU A 426 7.79 -1.85 28.27
N GLU A 427 8.79 -1.02 28.56
CA GLU A 427 10.02 -1.34 29.26
C GLU A 427 9.98 -0.96 30.75
N ARG A 428 8.95 -0.20 31.18
CA ARG A 428 8.77 0.26 32.58
C ARG A 428 8.29 -0.84 33.53
N THR A 429 8.59 -2.11 33.27
CA THR A 429 8.25 -3.22 34.13
C THR A 429 9.43 -3.59 35.03
N ALA A 430 9.15 -3.90 36.30
CA ALA A 430 10.18 -4.44 37.19
C ALA A 430 10.71 -5.79 36.66
N LEU A 431 12.01 -6.01 36.77
CA LEU A 431 12.61 -7.28 36.36
C LEU A 431 12.09 -8.42 37.25
N THR A 432 11.46 -9.42 36.63
CA THR A 432 11.04 -10.66 37.28
C THR A 432 11.78 -11.80 36.62
N TRP A 433 12.82 -12.28 37.34
CA TRP A 433 13.64 -13.40 36.89
C TRP A 433 12.82 -14.70 36.99
N ARG A 434 12.87 -15.54 35.97
CA ARG A 434 12.29 -16.88 35.95
C ARG A 434 13.41 -17.90 35.78
N SER A 435 13.39 -18.99 36.55
CA SER A 435 14.24 -20.14 36.27
C SER A 435 13.72 -20.87 35.01
N ALA A 436 14.65 -21.37 34.18
CA ALA A 436 14.33 -22.13 32.97
C ALA A 436 13.86 -23.55 33.36
#